data_f917f876072ad37501ec45bb8f074b8b
#
_entry.id   f917f876072ad37501ec45bb8f074b8b
#
_cell.length_a   1.000
_cell.length_b   1.000
_cell.length_c   1.000
_cell.angle_alpha   90.00
_cell.angle_beta   90.00
_cell.angle_gamma   90.00
#
_symmetry.space_group_name_H-M   'P 1'
#
loop_
_entity.id
_entity.type
_entity.pdbx_description
1 polymer ?
#
loop_
_entity_poly.entity_id
_entity_poly.type
_entity_poly.pdbx_seq_one_letter_code
_entity_poly.pdbx_strand_id
1 'polypeptide(L)'
;LEAAGVTSATHGTLNRQARAQAKSAYQGMLQRFFNHLITSMQTPSVLASIARDLEAGHAAVVQIVSTGEAMQERRLAEIPADEWHDVSVDITPRDGVLSYLQHSFPVQLHEPFTDGDGNLSSRPVSDENGVPIVNREAVRRRDDMIERLAALPPVPGALDQIIQHFGTEMVAEVTGRSRRVVSKKNDDGSVRFAVENRPGSAALHETDAFQSDRKRILVFSEAGGTGRSYHADLGAANQRRRIHYLLEAGWKADAAIQGFGRTNRTNQKQPPLFRPVSTDVKAQKRFISTIARRLDSLGAITRGQRQTGGQNMFRASDNLESWYARDALRQLYVLLARGKVAGCSLDRFEAMTGLSLLDSDGGLRDELPGINTFLNRMLALTVEMQNLLFEVFEGLLTARIEQARASGSYEVGLETLQAESFRIVGRTPIYTHPGTGAQTALLTIERKDRLVPLSLADALATADGRGGKLLVNAKTGKAAIRRRARSVTDDDG
;
A
#
# COMPACT_ATOMS: atom_id res chain seq x y z
N LEU A 1 4.98 20.09 -20.87
CA LEU A 1 4.16 19.70 -22.01
C LEU A 1 3.80 20.90 -22.88
N GLU A 2 3.54 22.05 -22.29
CA GLU A 2 3.23 23.28 -23.03
C GLU A 2 4.43 23.77 -23.83
N ALA A 3 5.62 23.89 -23.21
CA ALA A 3 6.85 24.24 -23.91
C ALA A 3 7.16 23.27 -25.06
N ALA A 4 6.85 22.00 -24.91
CA ALA A 4 7.03 20.98 -25.95
C ALA A 4 5.93 20.98 -27.05
N GLY A 5 4.90 21.82 -26.96
CA GLY A 5 3.82 21.91 -27.93
C GLY A 5 2.80 20.77 -27.87
N VAL A 6 2.78 20.01 -26.79
CA VAL A 6 1.80 18.92 -26.53
C VAL A 6 0.47 19.48 -26.01
N THR A 7 0.55 20.57 -25.25
CA THR A 7 -0.59 21.33 -24.72
C THR A 7 -0.43 22.80 -25.04
N SER A 8 -1.54 23.56 -25.04
CA SER A 8 -1.55 25.01 -25.21
C SER A 8 -2.37 25.65 -24.10
N ALA A 9 -1.96 26.81 -23.62
CA ALA A 9 -2.71 27.58 -22.63
C ALA A 9 -4.11 27.98 -23.13
N THR A 10 -4.24 28.27 -24.44
CA THR A 10 -5.49 28.74 -25.05
C THR A 10 -6.37 27.63 -25.61
N HIS A 11 -5.77 26.55 -26.13
CA HIS A 11 -6.47 25.49 -26.85
C HIS A 11 -6.45 24.14 -26.11
N GLY A 12 -5.87 24.09 -24.92
CA GLY A 12 -5.83 22.88 -24.08
C GLY A 12 -4.92 21.79 -24.64
N THR A 13 -5.42 20.57 -24.84
CA THR A 13 -4.61 19.42 -25.29
C THR A 13 -4.54 19.35 -26.80
N LEU A 14 -3.36 19.53 -27.38
CA LEU A 14 -3.11 19.44 -28.81
C LEU A 14 -2.75 18.02 -29.25
N ASN A 15 -2.02 17.26 -28.41
CA ASN A 15 -1.71 15.85 -28.68
C ASN A 15 -2.10 14.97 -27.49
N ARG A 16 -3.23 14.28 -27.63
CA ARG A 16 -3.80 13.43 -26.57
C ARG A 16 -2.90 12.24 -26.23
N GLN A 17 -2.28 11.62 -27.24
CA GLN A 17 -1.42 10.45 -27.05
C GLN A 17 -0.12 10.83 -26.31
N ALA A 18 0.58 11.86 -26.78
CA ALA A 18 1.81 12.34 -26.14
C ALA A 18 1.55 12.81 -24.70
N ARG A 19 0.43 13.50 -24.46
CA ARG A 19 0.01 13.89 -23.11
C ARG A 19 -0.25 12.68 -22.22
N ALA A 20 -0.96 11.67 -22.72
CA ALA A 20 -1.28 10.46 -21.96
C ALA A 20 -0.01 9.68 -21.61
N GLN A 21 0.92 9.51 -22.55
CA GLN A 21 2.21 8.84 -22.35
C GLN A 21 3.07 9.57 -21.30
N ALA A 22 3.26 10.89 -21.44
CA ALA A 22 4.01 11.69 -20.50
C ALA A 22 3.41 11.64 -19.09
N LYS A 23 2.07 11.72 -18.99
CA LYS A 23 1.36 11.63 -17.72
C LYS A 23 1.51 10.24 -17.08
N SER A 24 1.43 9.17 -17.85
CA SER A 24 1.61 7.80 -17.36
C SER A 24 3.04 7.55 -16.86
N ALA A 25 4.05 7.98 -17.62
CA ALA A 25 5.45 7.86 -17.25
C ALA A 25 5.75 8.62 -15.95
N TYR A 26 5.26 9.87 -15.83
CA TYR A 26 5.40 10.68 -14.63
C TYR A 26 4.72 10.04 -13.42
N GLN A 27 3.47 9.58 -13.54
CA GLN A 27 2.75 8.94 -12.44
C GLN A 27 3.44 7.65 -11.98
N GLY A 28 3.91 6.83 -12.92
CA GLY A 28 4.64 5.60 -12.60
C GLY A 28 5.97 5.87 -11.88
N MET A 29 6.70 6.92 -12.29
CA MET A 29 7.91 7.36 -11.60
C MET A 29 7.59 7.85 -10.18
N LEU A 30 6.60 8.75 -10.04
CA LEU A 30 6.23 9.35 -8.77
C LEU A 30 5.83 8.28 -7.74
N GLN A 31 5.04 7.31 -8.14
CA GLN A 31 4.62 6.21 -7.28
C GLN A 31 5.81 5.38 -6.79
N ARG A 32 6.73 5.03 -7.69
CA ARG A 32 7.95 4.29 -7.32
C ARG A 32 8.83 5.10 -6.38
N PHE A 33 9.08 6.36 -6.73
CA PHE A 33 9.88 7.27 -5.92
C PHE A 33 9.32 7.39 -4.50
N PHE A 34 8.02 7.70 -4.37
CA PHE A 34 7.36 7.85 -3.08
C PHE A 34 7.44 6.56 -2.24
N ASN A 35 7.17 5.42 -2.86
CA ASN A 35 7.25 4.13 -2.17
C ASN A 35 8.68 3.86 -1.65
N HIS A 36 9.70 4.07 -2.48
CA HIS A 36 11.10 3.89 -2.11
C HIS A 36 11.54 4.87 -1.02
N LEU A 37 11.17 6.15 -1.16
CA LEU A 37 11.51 7.18 -0.19
C LEU A 37 10.93 6.85 1.19
N ILE A 38 9.64 6.55 1.25
CA ILE A 38 8.95 6.19 2.50
C ILE A 38 9.57 4.92 3.10
N THR A 39 9.83 3.89 2.29
CA THR A 39 10.46 2.66 2.74
C THR A 39 11.85 2.94 3.35
N SER A 40 12.65 3.78 2.70
CA SER A 40 13.97 4.18 3.20
C SER A 40 13.88 4.98 4.51
N MET A 41 12.92 5.92 4.58
CA MET A 41 12.73 6.79 5.76
C MET A 41 12.23 6.03 7.00
N GLN A 42 11.43 4.99 6.83
CA GLN A 42 10.93 4.17 7.96
C GLN A 42 11.93 3.11 8.42
N THR A 43 12.96 2.80 7.62
CA THR A 43 13.93 1.74 7.91
C THR A 43 14.66 1.94 9.24
N PRO A 44 15.13 3.13 9.66
CA PRO A 44 15.77 3.30 10.96
C PRO A 44 14.91 2.83 12.15
N SER A 45 13.60 3.09 12.12
CA SER A 45 12.67 2.60 13.15
C SER A 45 12.52 1.07 13.11
N VAL A 46 12.58 0.49 11.92
CA VAL A 46 12.55 -0.97 11.72
C VAL A 46 13.84 -1.61 12.24
N LEU A 47 15.02 -1.02 12.00
CA LEU A 47 16.29 -1.50 12.54
C LEU A 47 16.24 -1.59 14.07
N ALA A 48 15.77 -0.53 14.74
CA ALA A 48 15.59 -0.53 16.19
C ALA A 48 14.57 -1.59 16.67
N SER A 49 13.52 -1.83 15.91
CA SER A 49 12.53 -2.87 16.22
C SER A 49 13.10 -4.27 16.03
N ILE A 50 13.86 -4.52 14.97
CA ILE A 50 14.55 -5.79 14.72
C ILE A 50 15.55 -6.07 15.86
N ALA A 51 16.35 -5.08 16.26
CA ALA A 51 17.31 -5.26 17.35
C ALA A 51 16.63 -5.76 18.64
N ARG A 52 15.52 -5.14 19.05
CA ARG A 52 14.72 -5.58 20.21
C ARG A 52 14.17 -7.00 20.04
N ASP A 53 13.72 -7.37 18.84
CA ASP A 53 13.22 -8.73 18.59
C ASP A 53 14.34 -9.77 18.68
N LEU A 54 15.55 -9.44 18.22
CA LEU A 54 16.71 -10.31 18.35
C LEU A 54 17.13 -10.50 19.82
N GLU A 55 17.08 -9.43 20.61
CA GLU A 55 17.31 -9.49 22.07
C GLU A 55 16.27 -10.36 22.78
N ALA A 56 15.01 -10.28 22.35
CA ALA A 56 13.92 -11.13 22.83
C ALA A 56 14.02 -12.60 22.36
N GLY A 57 15.09 -12.97 21.66
CA GLY A 57 15.31 -14.33 21.19
C GLY A 57 14.57 -14.72 19.91
N HIS A 58 13.98 -13.76 19.19
CA HIS A 58 13.25 -13.99 17.93
C HIS A 58 14.18 -13.97 16.73
N ALA A 59 13.63 -14.34 15.56
CA ALA A 59 14.27 -14.18 14.25
C ALA A 59 13.40 -13.25 13.39
N ALA A 60 14.05 -12.29 12.71
CA ALA A 60 13.35 -11.33 11.87
C ALA A 60 13.30 -11.81 10.43
N VAL A 61 12.16 -11.64 9.78
CA VAL A 61 11.98 -11.85 8.34
C VAL A 61 11.43 -10.55 7.75
N VAL A 62 12.16 -9.96 6.81
CA VAL A 62 11.80 -8.66 6.21
C VAL A 62 11.41 -8.86 4.76
N GLN A 63 10.18 -8.50 4.43
CA GLN A 63 9.67 -8.53 3.07
C GLN A 63 9.81 -7.17 2.41
N ILE A 64 10.49 -7.15 1.27
CA ILE A 64 10.65 -5.99 0.39
C ILE A 64 10.19 -6.33 -1.03
N VAL A 65 9.98 -5.31 -1.85
CA VAL A 65 9.68 -5.46 -3.29
C VAL A 65 10.87 -5.04 -4.12
N SER A 66 11.44 -3.90 -3.81
CA SER A 66 12.54 -3.29 -4.56
C SER A 66 13.89 -3.62 -3.97
N THR A 67 14.78 -4.10 -4.80
CA THR A 67 16.19 -4.35 -4.43
C THR A 67 17.14 -3.27 -4.91
N GLY A 68 16.69 -2.37 -5.77
CA GLY A 68 17.54 -1.35 -6.41
C GLY A 68 18.51 -1.91 -7.48
N GLU A 69 18.46 -3.21 -7.78
CA GLU A 69 19.44 -3.91 -8.64
C GLU A 69 19.68 -3.20 -9.98
N ALA A 70 18.62 -2.86 -10.72
CA ALA A 70 18.77 -2.24 -12.04
C ALA A 70 19.48 -0.87 -11.99
N MET A 71 19.31 -0.12 -10.90
CA MET A 71 20.01 1.15 -10.70
C MET A 71 21.45 0.91 -10.25
N GLN A 72 21.66 -0.08 -9.39
CA GLN A 72 22.99 -0.50 -8.94
C GLN A 72 23.86 -0.93 -10.13
N GLU A 73 23.34 -1.78 -10.99
CA GLU A 73 24.07 -2.25 -12.17
C GLU A 73 24.45 -1.09 -13.12
N ARG A 74 23.56 -0.13 -13.32
CA ARG A 74 23.88 1.05 -14.14
C ARG A 74 24.98 1.91 -13.52
N ARG A 75 24.92 2.16 -12.20
CA ARG A 75 25.96 2.91 -11.50
C ARG A 75 27.29 2.19 -11.51
N LEU A 76 27.30 0.89 -11.28
CA LEU A 76 28.53 0.09 -11.33
C LEU A 76 29.11 0.01 -12.74
N ALA A 77 28.28 0.06 -13.79
CA ALA A 77 28.77 0.13 -15.17
C ALA A 77 29.51 1.43 -15.51
N GLU A 78 29.28 2.52 -14.75
CA GLU A 78 29.97 3.79 -14.88
C GLU A 78 31.34 3.81 -14.15
N ILE A 79 31.63 2.82 -13.28
CA ILE A 79 32.82 2.72 -12.45
C ILE A 79 33.70 1.59 -12.97
N PRO A 80 35.00 1.82 -13.24
CA PRO A 80 35.94 0.77 -13.61
C PRO A 80 35.97 -0.37 -12.57
N ALA A 81 36.06 -1.60 -13.03
CA ALA A 81 35.94 -2.77 -12.14
C ALA A 81 37.10 -2.88 -11.12
N ASP A 82 38.23 -2.31 -11.40
CA ASP A 82 39.37 -2.21 -10.51
C ASP A 82 39.16 -1.24 -9.36
N GLU A 83 38.22 -0.30 -9.47
CA GLU A 83 37.82 0.61 -8.40
C GLU A 83 36.71 0.05 -7.49
N TRP A 84 36.16 -1.13 -7.77
CA TRP A 84 35.08 -1.74 -6.98
C TRP A 84 35.46 -2.15 -5.55
N HIS A 85 36.71 -2.05 -5.19
CA HIS A 85 37.21 -2.33 -3.85
C HIS A 85 36.97 -1.17 -2.84
N ASP A 86 36.73 0.05 -3.34
CA ASP A 86 36.41 1.23 -2.55
C ASP A 86 35.45 2.14 -3.35
N VAL A 87 34.16 1.81 -3.28
CA VAL A 87 33.12 2.50 -4.07
C VAL A 87 32.24 3.38 -3.19
N SER A 88 31.97 4.60 -3.67
CA SER A 88 30.92 5.46 -3.16
C SER A 88 29.67 5.32 -4.01
N VAL A 89 28.98 4.20 -3.90
CA VAL A 89 27.72 3.95 -4.63
C VAL A 89 26.56 3.96 -3.68
N ASP A 90 25.91 5.11 -3.56
CA ASP A 90 24.63 5.27 -2.89
C ASP A 90 23.50 5.13 -3.90
N ILE A 91 22.78 4.01 -3.84
CA ILE A 91 21.55 3.85 -4.60
C ILE A 91 20.41 4.40 -3.78
N THR A 92 19.87 5.48 -4.27
CA THR A 92 18.88 6.26 -3.55
C THR A 92 17.58 6.35 -4.35
N PRO A 93 16.43 6.62 -3.70
CA PRO A 93 15.18 6.91 -4.41
C PRO A 93 15.33 8.00 -5.48
N ARG A 94 16.27 8.94 -5.29
CA ARG A 94 16.62 10.02 -6.21
C ARG A 94 17.00 9.50 -7.61
N ASP A 95 17.73 8.38 -7.69
CA ASP A 95 18.21 7.83 -8.96
C ASP A 95 17.08 7.41 -9.90
N GLY A 96 15.96 6.97 -9.35
CA GLY A 96 14.75 6.68 -10.12
C GLY A 96 14.15 7.94 -10.78
N VAL A 97 14.20 9.09 -10.09
CA VAL A 97 13.73 10.37 -10.63
C VAL A 97 14.72 10.90 -11.67
N LEU A 98 16.01 10.80 -11.42
CA LEU A 98 17.06 11.17 -12.39
C LEU A 98 16.92 10.37 -13.69
N SER A 99 16.73 9.07 -13.59
CA SER A 99 16.49 8.21 -14.76
C SER A 99 15.25 8.63 -15.56
N TYR A 100 14.17 9.00 -14.88
CA TYR A 100 12.97 9.53 -15.54
C TYR A 100 13.26 10.85 -16.25
N LEU A 101 13.95 11.79 -15.61
CA LEU A 101 14.30 13.09 -16.19
C LEU A 101 15.18 12.92 -17.43
N GLN A 102 16.14 12.02 -17.40
CA GLN A 102 17.06 11.77 -18.50
C GLN A 102 16.40 11.09 -19.71
N HIS A 103 15.49 10.14 -19.47
CA HIS A 103 15.02 9.22 -20.52
C HIS A 103 13.53 9.36 -20.89
N SER A 104 12.70 9.90 -19.99
CA SER A 104 11.25 9.92 -20.17
C SER A 104 10.61 11.30 -20.04
N PHE A 105 11.40 12.31 -19.67
CA PHE A 105 10.89 13.68 -19.60
C PHE A 105 10.57 14.21 -21.01
N PRO A 106 9.37 14.81 -21.23
CA PRO A 106 8.93 15.20 -22.57
C PRO A 106 9.66 16.44 -23.08
N VAL A 107 10.75 16.26 -23.82
CA VAL A 107 11.55 17.31 -24.42
C VAL A 107 11.37 17.44 -25.94
N GLN A 108 10.78 16.42 -26.61
CA GLN A 108 10.55 16.44 -28.05
C GLN A 108 9.61 17.58 -28.43
N LEU A 109 10.00 18.36 -29.47
CA LEU A 109 9.20 19.42 -30.02
C LEU A 109 8.00 18.84 -30.77
N HIS A 110 6.82 19.43 -30.56
CA HIS A 110 5.62 19.18 -31.33
C HIS A 110 5.19 20.49 -31.98
N GLU A 111 4.88 20.46 -33.26
CA GLU A 111 4.35 21.61 -34.00
C GLU A 111 2.83 21.51 -34.16
N PRO A 112 2.10 22.62 -33.98
CA PRO A 112 0.66 22.62 -34.19
C PRO A 112 0.32 22.53 -35.69
N PHE A 113 -0.79 21.84 -36.00
CA PHE A 113 -1.38 21.79 -37.31
C PHE A 113 -2.90 21.67 -37.20
N THR A 114 -3.61 22.02 -38.25
CA THR A 114 -5.06 21.82 -38.32
C THR A 114 -5.32 20.50 -39.04
N ASP A 115 -6.08 19.59 -38.41
CA ASP A 115 -6.45 18.32 -39.00
C ASP A 115 -7.53 18.48 -40.10
N GLY A 116 -7.86 17.38 -40.77
CA GLY A 116 -8.86 17.36 -41.86
C GLY A 116 -10.27 17.76 -41.44
N ASP A 117 -10.57 17.70 -40.12
CA ASP A 117 -11.84 18.09 -39.52
C ASP A 117 -11.83 19.53 -38.97
N GLY A 118 -10.77 20.27 -39.19
CA GLY A 118 -10.63 21.67 -38.75
C GLY A 118 -10.20 21.82 -37.30
N ASN A 119 -9.82 20.75 -36.58
CA ASN A 119 -9.39 20.82 -35.21
C ASN A 119 -7.88 21.11 -35.10
N LEU A 120 -7.50 21.95 -34.16
CA LEU A 120 -6.08 22.20 -33.84
C LEU A 120 -5.50 20.99 -33.10
N SER A 121 -4.44 20.41 -33.67
CA SER A 121 -3.70 19.27 -33.14
C SER A 121 -2.20 19.56 -33.13
N SER A 122 -1.35 18.67 -32.63
CA SER A 122 0.10 18.78 -32.79
C SER A 122 0.75 17.43 -33.06
N ARG A 123 1.87 17.46 -33.79
CA ARG A 123 2.64 16.28 -34.17
C ARG A 123 4.12 16.45 -33.79
N PRO A 124 4.82 15.32 -33.46
CA PRO A 124 6.23 15.36 -33.15
C PRO A 124 7.05 15.80 -34.37
N VAL A 125 8.11 16.58 -34.12
CA VAL A 125 9.03 17.05 -35.15
C VAL A 125 10.32 16.24 -35.09
N SER A 126 10.80 15.80 -36.27
CA SER A 126 12.10 15.15 -36.43
C SER A 126 12.89 15.81 -37.55
N ASP A 127 14.21 15.65 -37.53
CA ASP A 127 15.07 16.12 -38.61
C ASP A 127 15.00 15.22 -39.86
N GLU A 128 15.80 15.52 -40.88
CA GLU A 128 15.85 14.76 -42.15
C GLU A 128 16.30 13.30 -41.97
N ASN A 129 16.98 12.97 -40.86
CA ASN A 129 17.42 11.64 -40.51
C ASN A 129 16.46 10.91 -39.57
N GLY A 130 15.31 11.51 -39.23
CA GLY A 130 14.33 10.95 -38.31
C GLY A 130 14.67 11.13 -36.83
N VAL A 131 15.71 11.92 -36.50
CA VAL A 131 16.08 12.19 -35.11
C VAL A 131 15.12 13.23 -34.54
N PRO A 132 14.55 12.97 -33.32
CA PRO A 132 13.61 13.90 -32.69
C PRO A 132 14.26 15.28 -32.43
N ILE A 133 13.59 16.33 -32.89
CA ILE A 133 14.00 17.71 -32.54
C ILE A 133 13.48 18.02 -31.16
N VAL A 134 14.35 18.55 -30.29
CA VAL A 134 14.03 18.89 -28.90
C VAL A 134 13.70 20.37 -28.72
N ASN A 135 12.76 20.68 -27.83
CA ASN A 135 12.48 22.04 -27.44
C ASN A 135 13.49 22.52 -26.39
N ARG A 136 14.17 23.61 -26.66
CA ARG A 136 15.24 24.17 -25.79
C ARG A 136 14.72 24.53 -24.39
N GLU A 137 13.54 25.09 -24.27
CA GLU A 137 12.95 25.46 -22.98
C GLU A 137 12.58 24.20 -22.16
N ALA A 138 12.04 23.16 -22.78
CA ALA A 138 11.76 21.88 -22.11
C ALA A 138 13.05 21.22 -21.64
N VAL A 139 14.13 21.26 -22.44
CA VAL A 139 15.47 20.77 -22.07
C VAL A 139 16.00 21.56 -20.87
N ARG A 140 15.97 22.90 -20.90
CA ARG A 140 16.41 23.73 -19.78
C ARG A 140 15.67 23.39 -18.49
N ARG A 141 14.34 23.27 -18.53
CA ARG A 141 13.54 22.88 -17.35
C ARG A 141 13.90 21.51 -16.81
N ARG A 142 14.19 20.54 -17.68
CA ARG A 142 14.67 19.22 -17.30
C ARG A 142 16.01 19.31 -16.58
N ASP A 143 16.95 20.05 -17.15
CA ASP A 143 18.33 20.18 -16.64
C ASP A 143 18.35 20.92 -15.29
N ASP A 144 17.55 21.99 -15.13
CA ASP A 144 17.33 22.66 -13.85
C ASP A 144 16.79 21.71 -12.77
N MET A 145 15.88 20.80 -13.13
CA MET A 145 15.36 19.79 -12.19
C MET A 145 16.42 18.76 -11.82
N ILE A 146 17.23 18.31 -12.77
CA ILE A 146 18.36 17.39 -12.52
C ILE A 146 19.34 18.04 -11.54
N GLU A 147 19.72 19.29 -11.74
CA GLU A 147 20.65 20.02 -10.88
C GLU A 147 20.10 20.17 -9.45
N ARG A 148 18.84 20.59 -9.31
CA ARG A 148 18.20 20.70 -7.99
C ARG A 148 18.11 19.34 -7.28
N LEU A 149 17.82 18.28 -8.01
CA LEU A 149 17.72 16.94 -7.44
C LEU A 149 19.09 16.42 -7.01
N ALA A 150 20.15 16.72 -7.79
CA ALA A 150 21.51 16.36 -7.46
C ALA A 150 22.03 17.04 -6.16
N ALA A 151 21.52 18.24 -5.85
CA ALA A 151 21.88 18.96 -4.63
C ALA A 151 21.22 18.39 -3.35
N LEU A 152 20.21 17.51 -3.45
CA LEU A 152 19.57 16.91 -2.28
C LEU A 152 20.46 15.82 -1.67
N PRO A 153 20.48 15.69 -0.32
CA PRO A 153 21.23 14.61 0.32
C PRO A 153 20.69 13.24 -0.11
N PRO A 154 21.56 12.24 -0.27
CA PRO A 154 21.13 10.89 -0.60
C PRO A 154 20.38 10.25 0.57
N VAL A 155 19.37 9.44 0.25
CA VAL A 155 18.66 8.61 1.22
C VAL A 155 18.95 7.15 0.85
N PRO A 156 19.70 6.38 1.67
CA PRO A 156 20.08 5.02 1.36
C PRO A 156 18.86 4.10 1.19
N GLY A 157 18.97 3.10 0.31
CA GLY A 157 17.95 2.08 0.12
C GLY A 157 17.75 1.22 1.39
N ALA A 158 16.52 0.77 1.63
CA ALA A 158 16.18 0.01 2.85
C ALA A 158 17.00 -1.28 3.02
N LEU A 159 17.20 -2.03 1.93
CA LEU A 159 17.97 -3.27 1.95
C LEU A 159 19.42 -3.02 2.36
N ASP A 160 20.05 -2.01 1.78
CA ASP A 160 21.45 -1.67 2.08
C ASP A 160 21.60 -1.11 3.50
N GLN A 161 20.65 -0.32 3.99
CA GLN A 161 20.62 0.10 5.41
C GLN A 161 20.58 -1.10 6.36
N ILE A 162 19.76 -2.12 6.09
CA ILE A 162 19.65 -3.32 6.92
C ILE A 162 20.97 -4.10 6.92
N ILE A 163 21.58 -4.32 5.73
CA ILE A 163 22.83 -5.05 5.58
C ILE A 163 23.99 -4.29 6.25
N GLN A 164 24.06 -2.98 6.04
CA GLN A 164 25.12 -2.15 6.65
C GLN A 164 25.01 -2.09 8.17
N HIS A 165 23.79 -2.07 8.71
CA HIS A 165 23.57 -1.97 10.17
C HIS A 165 23.88 -3.27 10.91
N PHE A 166 23.39 -4.41 10.39
CA PHE A 166 23.53 -5.70 11.09
C PHE A 166 24.70 -6.56 10.57
N GLY A 167 25.28 -6.22 9.43
CA GLY A 167 26.35 -6.99 8.79
C GLY A 167 25.85 -8.22 8.04
N THR A 168 26.67 -8.67 7.11
CA THR A 168 26.39 -9.86 6.29
C THR A 168 26.37 -11.15 7.10
N GLU A 169 27.01 -11.18 8.27
CA GLU A 169 27.02 -12.34 9.18
C GLU A 169 25.66 -12.57 9.87
N MET A 170 24.89 -11.51 10.07
CA MET A 170 23.56 -11.60 10.70
C MET A 170 22.43 -11.63 9.68
N VAL A 171 22.64 -11.04 8.49
CA VAL A 171 21.60 -10.85 7.48
C VAL A 171 21.73 -11.88 6.39
N ALA A 172 20.71 -12.70 6.20
CA ALA A 172 20.51 -13.56 5.07
C ALA A 172 19.77 -12.81 3.96
N GLU A 173 20.41 -12.51 2.86
CA GLU A 173 19.79 -11.82 1.74
C GLU A 173 19.28 -12.82 0.69
N VAL A 174 17.97 -12.91 0.53
CA VAL A 174 17.29 -13.78 -0.43
C VAL A 174 16.58 -12.94 -1.50
N THR A 175 17.38 -12.32 -2.34
CA THR A 175 16.94 -11.46 -3.45
C THR A 175 17.48 -11.98 -4.77
N GLY A 176 17.02 -11.40 -5.88
CA GLY A 176 17.54 -11.74 -7.21
C GLY A 176 18.83 -11.03 -7.59
N ARG A 177 19.31 -10.05 -6.79
CA ARG A 177 20.45 -9.23 -7.22
C ARG A 177 21.77 -10.03 -7.26
N SER A 178 22.53 -9.76 -8.31
CA SER A 178 23.80 -10.42 -8.60
C SER A 178 25.00 -9.80 -7.91
N ARG A 179 24.86 -8.56 -7.43
CA ARG A 179 25.89 -7.79 -6.71
C ARG A 179 25.29 -7.06 -5.53
N ARG A 180 26.13 -6.79 -4.53
CA ARG A 180 25.77 -5.92 -3.39
C ARG A 180 26.95 -5.07 -2.96
N VAL A 181 26.70 -3.91 -2.39
CA VAL A 181 27.69 -3.07 -1.74
C VAL A 181 27.70 -3.39 -0.25
N VAL A 182 28.83 -3.77 0.28
CA VAL A 182 29.02 -4.13 1.69
C VAL A 182 30.05 -3.25 2.35
N SER A 183 29.82 -2.96 3.62
CA SER A 183 30.80 -2.27 4.46
C SER A 183 31.88 -3.24 4.91
N LYS A 184 33.15 -2.93 4.66
CA LYS A 184 34.33 -3.68 5.15
C LYS A 184 35.17 -2.79 6.03
N LYS A 185 35.58 -3.32 7.19
CA LYS A 185 36.53 -2.63 8.08
C LYS A 185 37.94 -2.93 7.59
N ASN A 186 38.75 -1.89 7.49
CA ASN A 186 40.17 -1.97 7.26
C ASN A 186 40.92 -2.27 8.57
N ASP A 187 42.20 -2.62 8.50
CA ASP A 187 43.04 -2.92 9.66
C ASP A 187 43.25 -1.69 10.56
N ASP A 188 43.13 -0.48 10.01
CA ASP A 188 43.20 0.80 10.74
C ASP A 188 41.87 1.20 11.42
N GLY A 189 40.81 0.37 11.27
CA GLY A 189 39.48 0.63 11.83
C GLY A 189 38.60 1.52 10.93
N SER A 190 39.12 2.04 9.82
CA SER A 190 38.32 2.78 8.84
C SER A 190 37.34 1.83 8.12
N VAL A 191 36.23 2.41 7.64
CA VAL A 191 35.20 1.66 6.89
C VAL A 191 35.27 2.04 5.44
N ARG A 192 35.38 1.03 4.58
CA ARG A 192 35.23 1.19 3.13
C ARG A 192 34.04 0.39 2.63
N PHE A 193 33.49 0.80 1.49
CA PHE A 193 32.44 0.07 0.79
C PHE A 193 33.05 -0.69 -0.40
N ALA A 194 32.71 -1.95 -0.53
CA ALA A 194 33.18 -2.79 -1.61
C ALA A 194 32.04 -3.55 -2.26
N VAL A 195 32.17 -3.79 -3.56
CA VAL A 195 31.21 -4.60 -4.32
C VAL A 195 31.51 -6.08 -4.10
N GLU A 196 30.50 -6.83 -3.69
CA GLU A 196 30.53 -8.29 -3.64
C GLU A 196 29.67 -8.89 -4.73
N ASN A 197 30.23 -9.81 -5.49
CA ASN A 197 29.48 -10.64 -6.42
C ASN A 197 28.70 -11.71 -5.67
N ARG A 198 27.45 -11.93 -6.07
CA ARG A 198 26.56 -12.95 -5.52
C ARG A 198 26.27 -14.00 -6.59
N PRO A 199 26.74 -15.24 -6.43
CA PRO A 199 26.44 -16.31 -7.39
C PRO A 199 24.93 -16.64 -7.37
N GLY A 200 24.43 -17.27 -8.44
CA GLY A 200 23.02 -17.68 -8.52
C GLY A 200 22.56 -18.61 -7.39
N SER A 201 23.49 -19.35 -6.75
CA SER A 201 23.22 -20.16 -5.56
C SER A 201 23.16 -19.38 -4.25
N ALA A 202 23.53 -18.09 -4.23
CA ALA A 202 23.62 -17.31 -2.99
C ALA A 202 22.31 -17.34 -2.18
N ALA A 203 21.17 -17.19 -2.86
CA ALA A 203 19.86 -17.20 -2.18
C ALA A 203 19.56 -18.57 -1.50
N LEU A 204 20.10 -19.67 -1.99
CA LEU A 204 19.98 -20.98 -1.36
C LEU A 204 20.83 -21.07 -0.09
N HIS A 205 22.10 -20.68 -0.19
CA HIS A 205 23.03 -20.67 0.96
C HIS A 205 22.55 -19.72 2.07
N GLU A 206 22.00 -18.57 1.72
CA GLU A 206 21.45 -17.60 2.68
C GLU A 206 20.18 -18.15 3.37
N THR A 207 19.32 -18.83 2.62
CA THR A 207 18.15 -19.51 3.20
C THR A 207 18.57 -20.60 4.19
N ASP A 208 19.55 -21.41 3.83
CA ASP A 208 20.10 -22.45 4.68
C ASP A 208 20.76 -21.86 5.94
N ALA A 209 21.54 -20.78 5.79
CA ALA A 209 22.14 -20.09 6.93
C ALA A 209 21.09 -19.54 7.92
N PHE A 210 19.93 -19.06 7.43
CA PHE A 210 18.83 -18.64 8.27
C PHE A 210 18.11 -19.83 8.94
N GLN A 211 17.82 -20.90 8.20
CA GLN A 211 17.13 -22.07 8.74
C GLN A 211 18.01 -22.88 9.71
N SER A 212 19.32 -22.82 9.58
CA SER A 212 20.28 -23.43 10.51
C SER A 212 20.64 -22.57 11.72
N ASP A 213 19.97 -21.42 11.94
CA ASP A 213 20.20 -20.43 13.03
C ASP A 213 21.61 -19.77 12.99
N ARG A 214 22.35 -19.91 11.90
CA ARG A 214 23.62 -19.19 11.69
C ARG A 214 23.39 -17.70 11.46
N LYS A 215 22.27 -17.35 10.81
CA LYS A 215 21.81 -15.98 10.60
C LYS A 215 20.40 -15.82 11.21
N ARG A 216 20.12 -14.67 11.79
CA ARG A 216 18.87 -14.43 12.51
C ARG A 216 17.95 -13.41 11.84
N ILE A 217 18.43 -12.73 10.82
CA ILE A 217 17.64 -11.80 9.99
C ILE A 217 17.64 -12.35 8.57
N LEU A 218 16.45 -12.41 7.95
CA LEU A 218 16.30 -12.76 6.55
C LEU A 218 15.56 -11.64 5.84
N VAL A 219 16.17 -11.09 4.77
CA VAL A 219 15.51 -10.12 3.90
C VAL A 219 15.25 -10.79 2.55
N PHE A 220 14.01 -10.78 2.10
CA PHE A 220 13.64 -11.37 0.82
C PHE A 220 12.81 -10.46 -0.06
N SER A 221 12.98 -10.62 -1.38
CA SER A 221 12.11 -10.06 -2.40
C SER A 221 11.33 -11.16 -3.13
N GLU A 222 10.32 -10.78 -3.91
CA GLU A 222 9.53 -11.73 -4.70
C GLU A 222 10.43 -12.59 -5.61
N ALA A 223 11.38 -11.96 -6.32
CA ALA A 223 12.28 -12.63 -7.26
C ALA A 223 13.16 -13.68 -6.58
N GLY A 224 13.80 -13.36 -5.44
CA GLY A 224 14.69 -14.27 -4.73
C GLY A 224 13.95 -15.32 -3.90
N GLY A 225 12.73 -15.03 -3.48
CA GLY A 225 11.96 -15.85 -2.56
C GLY A 225 11.09 -16.94 -3.19
N THR A 226 10.98 -17.03 -4.50
CA THR A 226 10.09 -18.01 -5.17
C THR A 226 10.39 -19.45 -4.79
N GLY A 227 9.38 -20.22 -4.42
CA GLY A 227 9.49 -21.63 -4.04
C GLY A 227 10.12 -21.92 -2.68
N ARG A 228 10.49 -20.90 -1.88
CA ARG A 228 11.16 -21.05 -0.58
C ARG A 228 10.21 -20.83 0.60
N SER A 229 10.60 -21.33 1.76
CA SER A 229 9.87 -21.19 3.03
C SER A 229 10.81 -20.80 4.14
N TYR A 230 10.33 -19.90 5.03
CA TYR A 230 11.14 -19.32 6.11
C TYR A 230 10.48 -19.50 7.48
N HIS A 231 9.43 -20.35 7.55
CA HIS A 231 8.71 -20.62 8.79
C HIS A 231 9.59 -21.39 9.80
N ALA A 232 9.16 -21.41 11.05
CA ALA A 232 9.84 -22.15 12.13
C ALA A 232 9.48 -23.65 12.04
N ASP A 233 9.92 -24.32 10.97
CA ASP A 233 9.67 -25.74 10.73
C ASP A 233 10.22 -26.58 11.89
N LEU A 234 9.49 -27.63 12.27
CA LEU A 234 9.90 -28.51 13.38
C LEU A 234 11.20 -29.25 13.07
N GLY A 235 11.54 -29.48 11.79
CA GLY A 235 12.78 -30.10 11.35
C GLY A 235 13.95 -29.11 11.19
N ALA A 236 13.72 -27.79 11.29
CA ALA A 236 14.78 -26.79 11.17
C ALA A 236 15.45 -26.51 12.53
N ALA A 237 16.75 -26.23 12.53
CA ALA A 237 17.45 -25.83 13.76
C ALA A 237 16.95 -24.48 14.29
N ASN A 238 16.65 -23.54 13.40
CA ASN A 238 16.09 -22.25 13.77
C ASN A 238 14.57 -22.39 14.04
N GLN A 239 14.22 -22.62 15.29
CA GLN A 239 12.83 -22.69 15.76
C GLN A 239 12.37 -21.42 16.46
N ARG A 240 13.11 -20.32 16.31
CA ARG A 240 12.74 -19.01 16.90
C ARG A 240 11.42 -18.53 16.30
N ARG A 241 10.63 -17.78 17.06
CA ARG A 241 9.46 -17.11 16.51
C ARG A 241 9.88 -16.17 15.39
N ARG A 242 9.23 -16.28 14.23
CA ARG A 242 9.45 -15.36 13.11
C ARG A 242 8.68 -14.08 13.36
N ILE A 243 9.38 -12.95 13.41
CA ILE A 243 8.74 -11.63 13.34
C ILE A 243 8.85 -11.19 11.89
N HIS A 244 7.72 -11.17 11.20
CA HIS A 244 7.65 -10.87 9.77
C HIS A 244 7.28 -9.41 9.56
N TYR A 245 8.24 -8.62 9.13
CA TYR A 245 8.08 -7.22 8.76
C TYR A 245 7.67 -7.10 7.29
N LEU A 246 6.49 -6.56 7.01
CA LEU A 246 6.13 -6.08 5.69
C LEU A 246 6.65 -4.66 5.56
N LEU A 247 7.92 -4.52 5.17
CA LEU A 247 8.59 -3.23 5.08
C LEU A 247 8.18 -2.47 3.83
N GLU A 248 7.99 -3.17 2.72
CA GLU A 248 7.51 -2.59 1.46
C GLU A 248 6.30 -3.39 0.97
N ALA A 249 5.14 -2.73 0.95
CA ALA A 249 3.86 -3.37 0.62
C ALA A 249 3.74 -3.77 -0.87
N GLY A 250 4.39 -3.00 -1.76
CA GLY A 250 4.31 -3.22 -3.21
C GLY A 250 2.93 -2.90 -3.80
N TRP A 251 2.77 -3.24 -5.09
CA TRP A 251 1.55 -2.97 -5.87
C TRP A 251 0.62 -4.17 -5.96
N LYS A 252 1.17 -5.38 -5.76
CA LYS A 252 0.45 -6.63 -5.92
C LYS A 252 0.14 -7.22 -4.55
N ALA A 253 -1.11 -7.14 -4.14
CA ALA A 253 -1.55 -7.74 -2.88
C ALA A 253 -1.24 -9.24 -2.79
N ASP A 254 -1.35 -9.96 -3.91
CA ASP A 254 -1.06 -11.40 -3.96
C ASP A 254 0.40 -11.69 -3.61
N ALA A 255 1.36 -10.88 -4.07
CA ALA A 255 2.77 -11.03 -3.73
C ALA A 255 3.03 -10.82 -2.23
N ALA A 256 2.38 -9.82 -1.62
CA ALA A 256 2.48 -9.58 -0.18
C ALA A 256 1.90 -10.76 0.63
N ILE A 257 0.73 -11.26 0.24
CA ILE A 257 0.06 -12.39 0.91
C ILE A 257 0.86 -13.69 0.73
N GLN A 258 1.39 -13.95 -0.47
CA GLN A 258 2.29 -15.08 -0.69
C GLN A 258 3.56 -14.98 0.16
N GLY A 259 4.06 -13.76 0.36
CA GLY A 259 5.16 -13.49 1.28
C GLY A 259 4.82 -13.91 2.72
N PHE A 260 3.63 -13.56 3.22
CA PHE A 260 3.17 -14.01 4.55
C PHE A 260 3.11 -15.53 4.64
N GLY A 261 2.67 -16.21 3.58
CA GLY A 261 2.65 -17.67 3.50
C GLY A 261 4.03 -18.33 3.56
N ARG A 262 5.13 -17.57 3.37
CA ARG A 262 6.50 -18.13 3.51
C ARG A 262 6.93 -18.33 4.94
N THR A 263 6.36 -17.56 5.86
CA THR A 263 6.64 -17.63 7.31
C THR A 263 5.53 -18.31 8.11
N ASN A 264 4.36 -18.54 7.50
CA ASN A 264 3.22 -19.19 8.14
C ASN A 264 2.79 -20.41 7.33
N ARG A 265 3.17 -21.60 7.81
CA ARG A 265 2.88 -22.88 7.16
C ARG A 265 2.53 -23.96 8.17
N THR A 266 2.05 -25.08 7.66
CA THR A 266 1.91 -26.32 8.45
C THR A 266 3.28 -26.79 8.94
N ASN A 267 3.31 -27.67 9.94
CA ASN A 267 4.53 -28.23 10.55
C ASN A 267 5.46 -27.18 11.19
N GLN A 268 4.89 -26.08 11.68
CA GLN A 268 5.66 -25.04 12.39
C GLN A 268 5.51 -25.17 13.91
N LYS A 269 6.58 -24.88 14.65
CA LYS A 269 6.59 -24.91 16.10
C LYS A 269 5.64 -23.87 16.72
N GLN A 270 5.55 -22.70 16.10
CA GLN A 270 4.75 -21.58 16.55
C GLN A 270 4.42 -20.65 15.37
N PRO A 271 3.26 -19.97 15.38
CA PRO A 271 2.90 -19.02 14.34
C PRO A 271 3.80 -17.78 14.38
N PRO A 272 4.07 -17.17 13.21
CA PRO A 272 4.79 -15.91 13.14
C PRO A 272 3.98 -14.75 13.71
N LEU A 273 4.66 -13.65 14.04
CA LEU A 273 4.04 -12.36 14.27
C LEU A 273 4.26 -11.47 13.06
N PHE A 274 3.18 -10.96 12.47
CA PHE A 274 3.24 -10.04 11.33
C PHE A 274 3.25 -8.59 11.79
N ARG A 275 4.16 -7.80 11.23
CA ARG A 275 4.29 -6.36 11.48
C ARG A 275 4.28 -5.59 10.15
N PRO A 276 3.12 -5.15 9.65
CA PRO A 276 3.08 -4.16 8.59
C PRO A 276 3.70 -2.86 9.08
N VAL A 277 4.58 -2.29 8.28
CA VAL A 277 5.29 -1.05 8.62
C VAL A 277 4.64 0.11 7.90
N SER A 278 4.35 1.19 8.62
CA SER A 278 3.82 2.42 8.06
C SER A 278 4.32 3.64 8.84
N THR A 279 4.37 4.78 8.16
CA THR A 279 4.70 6.08 8.72
C THR A 279 3.42 6.87 9.05
N ASP A 280 3.59 8.06 9.59
CA ASP A 280 2.55 9.07 9.78
C ASP A 280 2.18 9.82 8.48
N VAL A 281 2.88 9.55 7.38
CA VAL A 281 2.51 10.05 6.04
C VAL A 281 1.30 9.29 5.54
N LYS A 282 0.11 9.87 5.67
CA LYS A 282 -1.17 9.18 5.44
C LYS A 282 -1.34 8.64 4.03
N ALA A 283 -0.75 9.29 3.02
CA ALA A 283 -0.80 8.80 1.63
C ALA A 283 -0.12 7.43 1.43
N GLN A 284 0.74 6.98 2.36
CA GLN A 284 1.30 5.62 2.35
C GLN A 284 0.22 4.53 2.42
N LYS A 285 -0.92 4.82 3.02
CA LYS A 285 -2.07 3.88 3.06
C LYS A 285 -2.54 3.43 1.69
N ARG A 286 -2.23 4.21 0.64
CA ARG A 286 -2.45 3.82 -0.75
C ARG A 286 -1.85 2.45 -1.08
N PHE A 287 -0.65 2.15 -0.59
CA PHE A 287 0.06 0.89 -0.85
C PHE A 287 -0.48 -0.27 -0.01
N ILE A 288 -0.89 0.02 1.21
CA ILE A 288 -1.42 -0.99 2.15
C ILE A 288 -2.88 -1.34 1.80
N SER A 289 -3.62 -0.39 1.23
CA SER A 289 -5.04 -0.55 0.90
C SER A 289 -5.35 -1.73 -0.03
N THR A 290 -4.51 -1.96 -1.04
CA THR A 290 -4.67 -3.11 -1.95
C THR A 290 -4.55 -4.44 -1.22
N ILE A 291 -3.66 -4.53 -0.24
CA ILE A 291 -3.49 -5.72 0.61
C ILE A 291 -4.70 -5.88 1.52
N ALA A 292 -5.13 -4.79 2.17
CA ALA A 292 -6.33 -4.78 3.02
C ALA A 292 -7.57 -5.26 2.25
N ARG A 293 -7.79 -4.75 1.04
CA ARG A 293 -8.89 -5.19 0.16
C ARG A 293 -8.81 -6.68 -0.17
N ARG A 294 -7.63 -7.17 -0.51
CA ARG A 294 -7.44 -8.58 -0.86
C ARG A 294 -7.66 -9.50 0.35
N LEU A 295 -7.15 -9.12 1.51
CA LEU A 295 -7.39 -9.85 2.75
C LEU A 295 -8.86 -9.79 3.17
N ASP A 296 -9.55 -8.69 2.95
CA ASP A 296 -10.98 -8.55 3.17
C ASP A 296 -11.77 -9.52 2.27
N SER A 297 -11.43 -9.57 0.97
CA SER A 297 -12.01 -10.51 0.01
C SER A 297 -11.70 -11.98 0.36
N LEU A 298 -10.46 -12.28 0.76
CA LEU A 298 -10.05 -13.62 1.21
C LEU A 298 -10.63 -13.94 2.58
N GLY A 299 -10.76 -12.97 3.46
CA GLY A 299 -11.39 -13.10 4.76
C GLY A 299 -12.86 -13.51 4.66
N ALA A 300 -13.56 -13.07 3.60
CA ALA A 300 -14.88 -13.56 3.25
C ALA A 300 -14.89 -15.09 2.96
N ILE A 301 -13.77 -15.61 2.45
CA ILE A 301 -13.62 -17.05 2.14
C ILE A 301 -12.98 -17.81 3.32
N THR A 302 -12.11 -17.18 4.12
CA THR A 302 -11.25 -17.85 5.11
C THR A 302 -11.63 -17.61 6.57
N ARG A 303 -12.63 -16.78 6.87
CA ARG A 303 -13.14 -16.57 8.25
C ARG A 303 -13.70 -17.81 8.94
N GLY A 304 -13.79 -18.92 8.21
CA GLY A 304 -14.07 -20.25 8.79
C GLY A 304 -12.87 -20.91 9.50
N GLN A 305 -11.65 -20.43 9.30
CA GLN A 305 -10.45 -20.95 9.98
C GLN A 305 -10.04 -20.04 11.13
N ARG A 306 -10.21 -20.53 12.35
CA ARG A 306 -9.97 -19.83 13.63
C ARG A 306 -8.53 -19.37 13.90
N GLN A 307 -7.57 -19.52 12.99
CA GLN A 307 -6.15 -19.34 13.27
C GLN A 307 -5.33 -18.66 12.18
N THR A 308 -5.93 -17.91 11.27
CA THR A 308 -5.10 -17.10 10.37
C THR A 308 -4.57 -15.87 11.12
N GLY A 309 -3.25 -15.75 11.21
CA GLY A 309 -2.54 -14.67 11.93
C GLY A 309 -2.75 -13.25 11.38
N GLY A 310 -3.79 -13.04 10.57
CA GLY A 310 -4.20 -11.76 10.03
C GLY A 310 -5.41 -11.12 10.72
N GLN A 311 -5.96 -11.75 11.76
CA GLN A 311 -7.06 -11.15 12.52
C GLN A 311 -6.58 -9.87 13.20
N ASN A 312 -7.19 -8.74 12.85
CA ASN A 312 -6.90 -7.37 13.31
C ASN A 312 -5.66 -6.69 12.71
N MET A 313 -5.01 -7.25 11.69
CA MET A 313 -3.89 -6.59 11.00
C MET A 313 -4.35 -5.35 10.21
N PHE A 314 -5.56 -5.42 9.63
CA PHE A 314 -6.17 -4.34 8.86
C PHE A 314 -7.59 -4.08 9.35
N ARG A 315 -7.98 -2.80 9.33
CA ARG A 315 -9.34 -2.35 9.63
C ARG A 315 -10.15 -2.21 8.34
N ALA A 316 -11.46 -2.18 8.43
CA ALA A 316 -12.34 -1.91 7.29
C ALA A 316 -12.03 -0.56 6.62
N SER A 317 -11.59 0.43 7.40
CA SER A 317 -11.14 1.74 6.92
C SER A 317 -9.83 1.70 6.14
N ASP A 318 -9.06 0.63 6.22
CA ASP A 318 -7.82 0.48 5.44
C ASP A 318 -8.11 0.03 4.00
N ASN A 319 -9.33 -0.46 3.71
CA ASN A 319 -9.78 -0.75 2.35
C ASN A 319 -10.30 0.53 1.66
N LEU A 320 -9.38 1.32 1.11
CA LEU A 320 -9.69 2.58 0.42
C LEU A 320 -10.38 2.40 -0.95
N GLU A 321 -10.59 1.17 -1.41
CA GLU A 321 -11.29 0.87 -2.67
C GLU A 321 -12.72 0.34 -2.46
N SER A 322 -13.17 0.27 -1.20
CA SER A 322 -14.54 -0.11 -0.85
C SER A 322 -15.57 0.89 -1.40
N TRP A 323 -16.82 0.47 -1.52
CA TRP A 323 -17.87 1.39 -1.91
C TRP A 323 -18.04 2.52 -0.88
N TYR A 324 -17.81 2.26 0.42
CA TYR A 324 -17.82 3.28 1.47
C TYR A 324 -16.74 4.35 1.23
N ALA A 325 -15.56 3.93 0.74
CA ALA A 325 -14.49 4.86 0.40
C ALA A 325 -14.83 5.71 -0.83
N ARG A 326 -15.51 5.15 -1.82
CA ARG A 326 -15.98 5.90 -3.01
C ARG A 326 -17.02 6.94 -2.63
N ASP A 327 -17.95 6.59 -1.75
CA ASP A 327 -18.97 7.51 -1.26
C ASP A 327 -18.35 8.61 -0.37
N ALA A 328 -17.43 8.26 0.53
CA ALA A 328 -16.65 9.21 1.31
C ALA A 328 -15.87 10.21 0.43
N LEU A 329 -15.25 9.71 -0.66
CA LEU A 329 -14.56 10.55 -1.63
C LEU A 329 -15.50 11.52 -2.33
N ARG A 330 -16.67 11.04 -2.76
CA ARG A 330 -17.70 11.92 -3.36
C ARG A 330 -18.11 13.03 -2.40
N GLN A 331 -18.28 12.69 -1.12
CA GLN A 331 -18.61 13.67 -0.08
C GLN A 331 -17.47 14.66 0.15
N LEU A 332 -16.20 14.23 0.12
CA LEU A 332 -15.05 15.13 0.18
C LEU A 332 -15.08 16.14 -0.97
N TYR A 333 -15.37 15.70 -2.19
CA TYR A 333 -15.49 16.59 -3.34
C TYR A 333 -16.61 17.61 -3.20
N VAL A 334 -17.75 17.20 -2.65
CA VAL A 334 -18.87 18.12 -2.32
C VAL A 334 -18.44 19.15 -1.27
N LEU A 335 -17.68 18.74 -0.26
CA LEU A 335 -17.17 19.65 0.77
C LEU A 335 -16.15 20.65 0.19
N LEU A 336 -15.26 20.21 -0.70
CA LEU A 336 -14.33 21.06 -1.42
C LEU A 336 -15.06 22.09 -2.30
N ALA A 337 -16.04 21.66 -3.09
CA ALA A 337 -16.84 22.55 -3.94
C ALA A 337 -17.63 23.60 -3.13
N ARG A 338 -18.00 23.26 -1.90
CA ARG A 338 -18.71 24.18 -0.98
C ARG A 338 -17.78 25.01 -0.09
N GLY A 339 -16.46 24.92 -0.27
CA GLY A 339 -15.47 25.62 0.55
C GLY A 339 -15.45 25.19 2.03
N LYS A 340 -15.90 23.97 2.35
CA LYS A 340 -16.02 23.45 3.72
C LYS A 340 -14.83 22.63 4.19
N VAL A 341 -13.75 22.57 3.42
CA VAL A 341 -12.49 21.90 3.82
C VAL A 341 -11.52 22.97 4.33
N ALA A 342 -11.34 23.02 5.64
CA ALA A 342 -10.39 23.97 6.25
C ALA A 342 -8.97 23.72 5.73
N GLY A 343 -8.28 24.79 5.32
CA GLY A 343 -6.89 24.71 4.84
C GLY A 343 -6.73 24.30 3.36
N CYS A 344 -7.81 23.95 2.64
CA CYS A 344 -7.77 23.64 1.22
C CYS A 344 -9.01 24.16 0.48
N SER A 345 -8.85 25.25 -0.29
CA SER A 345 -9.90 25.70 -1.21
C SER A 345 -9.99 24.79 -2.43
N LEU A 346 -11.11 24.85 -3.16
CA LEU A 346 -11.30 24.11 -4.40
C LEU A 346 -10.21 24.45 -5.42
N ASP A 347 -9.95 25.74 -5.67
CA ASP A 347 -8.94 26.18 -6.64
C ASP A 347 -7.55 25.65 -6.28
N ARG A 348 -7.20 25.67 -4.99
CA ARG A 348 -5.95 25.12 -4.50
C ARG A 348 -5.88 23.60 -4.71
N PHE A 349 -6.95 22.89 -4.42
CA PHE A 349 -7.03 21.45 -4.66
C PHE A 349 -6.85 21.12 -6.14
N GLU A 350 -7.58 21.79 -7.04
CA GLU A 350 -7.50 21.56 -8.48
C GLU A 350 -6.13 21.92 -9.05
N ALA A 351 -5.55 23.05 -8.63
CA ALA A 351 -4.20 23.47 -9.06
C ALA A 351 -3.12 22.45 -8.66
N MET A 352 -3.17 21.93 -7.43
CA MET A 352 -2.17 21.00 -6.93
C MET A 352 -2.35 19.56 -7.45
N THR A 353 -3.58 19.09 -7.58
CA THR A 353 -3.87 17.71 -7.99
C THR A 353 -4.05 17.55 -9.49
N GLY A 354 -4.39 18.65 -10.19
CA GLY A 354 -4.83 18.63 -11.58
C GLY A 354 -6.12 17.83 -11.79
N LEU A 355 -6.97 17.73 -10.74
CA LEU A 355 -8.30 17.11 -10.79
C LEU A 355 -9.34 18.23 -10.89
N SER A 356 -10.10 18.26 -11.98
CA SER A 356 -11.21 19.20 -12.13
C SER A 356 -12.48 18.57 -11.59
N LEU A 357 -13.13 19.27 -10.64
CA LEU A 357 -14.37 18.82 -10.00
C LEU A 357 -15.59 19.52 -10.56
N LEU A 358 -15.43 20.71 -11.15
CA LEU A 358 -16.54 21.47 -11.72
C LEU A 358 -16.62 21.29 -13.24
N ASP A 359 -17.83 21.38 -13.76
CA ASP A 359 -18.12 21.52 -15.19
C ASP A 359 -18.04 23.00 -15.64
N SER A 360 -18.38 23.26 -16.91
CA SER A 360 -18.38 24.60 -17.49
C SER A 360 -19.39 25.56 -16.84
N ASP A 361 -20.43 25.02 -16.21
CA ASP A 361 -21.53 25.77 -15.62
C ASP A 361 -21.30 26.04 -14.13
N GLY A 362 -20.16 25.58 -13.59
CA GLY A 362 -19.76 25.73 -12.18
C GLY A 362 -20.44 24.74 -11.24
N GLY A 363 -21.17 23.77 -11.77
CA GLY A 363 -21.72 22.63 -11.02
C GLY A 363 -20.68 21.52 -10.84
N LEU A 364 -20.93 20.61 -9.88
CA LEU A 364 -20.14 19.40 -9.79
C LEU A 364 -20.35 18.53 -11.04
N ARG A 365 -19.26 18.02 -11.60
CA ARG A 365 -19.29 17.12 -12.76
C ARG A 365 -20.08 15.86 -12.43
N ASP A 366 -20.83 15.35 -13.39
CA ASP A 366 -21.53 14.07 -13.29
C ASP A 366 -20.56 12.92 -13.01
N GLU A 367 -19.42 12.90 -13.71
CA GLU A 367 -18.33 11.96 -13.52
C GLU A 367 -17.18 12.63 -12.74
N LEU A 368 -17.13 12.36 -11.46
CA LEU A 368 -16.06 12.81 -10.56
C LEU A 368 -14.82 11.88 -10.66
N PRO A 369 -13.60 12.41 -10.42
CA PRO A 369 -12.39 11.59 -10.41
C PRO A 369 -12.51 10.41 -9.45
N GLY A 370 -12.25 9.20 -9.95
CA GLY A 370 -12.34 7.98 -9.16
C GLY A 370 -11.26 7.87 -8.09
N ILE A 371 -11.46 6.97 -7.11
CA ILE A 371 -10.60 6.79 -5.94
C ILE A 371 -9.14 6.52 -6.30
N ASN A 372 -8.86 5.69 -7.29
CA ASN A 372 -7.49 5.40 -7.72
C ASN A 372 -6.79 6.65 -8.29
N THR A 373 -7.52 7.47 -9.03
CA THR A 373 -6.99 8.73 -9.56
C THR A 373 -6.68 9.70 -8.42
N PHE A 374 -7.59 9.86 -7.47
CA PHE A 374 -7.40 10.67 -6.27
C PHE A 374 -6.16 10.22 -5.49
N LEU A 375 -6.09 8.94 -5.10
CA LEU A 375 -4.97 8.39 -4.33
C LEU A 375 -3.61 8.57 -5.02
N ASN A 376 -3.57 8.45 -6.35
CA ASN A 376 -2.34 8.67 -7.10
C ASN A 376 -1.93 10.15 -7.13
N ARG A 377 -2.91 11.07 -7.18
CA ARG A 377 -2.62 12.51 -7.18
C ARG A 377 -2.15 13.01 -5.83
N MET A 378 -2.62 12.40 -4.75
CA MET A 378 -2.16 12.72 -3.39
C MET A 378 -0.65 12.57 -3.23
N LEU A 379 -0.01 11.62 -3.91
CA LEU A 379 1.44 11.38 -3.81
C LEU A 379 2.30 12.56 -4.33
N ALA A 380 1.73 13.45 -5.14
CA ALA A 380 2.42 14.63 -5.66
C ALA A 380 2.36 15.85 -4.74
N LEU A 381 1.60 15.77 -3.64
CA LEU A 381 1.39 16.88 -2.71
C LEU A 381 2.46 16.90 -1.63
N THR A 382 2.60 18.04 -0.94
CA THR A 382 3.40 18.11 0.28
C THR A 382 2.80 17.21 1.37
N VAL A 383 3.62 16.76 2.32
CA VAL A 383 3.18 15.85 3.40
C VAL A 383 2.04 16.46 4.22
N GLU A 384 2.10 17.76 4.50
CA GLU A 384 1.07 18.48 5.24
C GLU A 384 -0.27 18.45 4.50
N MET A 385 -0.26 18.67 3.18
CA MET A 385 -1.46 18.67 2.36
C MET A 385 -1.99 17.25 2.17
N GLN A 386 -1.11 16.26 2.00
CA GLN A 386 -1.50 14.86 2.00
C GLN A 386 -2.24 14.49 3.28
N ASN A 387 -1.65 14.82 4.43
CA ASN A 387 -2.21 14.49 5.73
C ASN A 387 -3.55 15.20 5.98
N LEU A 388 -3.66 16.48 5.61
CA LEU A 388 -4.89 17.25 5.74
C LEU A 388 -6.04 16.61 4.93
N LEU A 389 -5.83 16.37 3.65
CA LEU A 389 -6.87 15.81 2.77
C LEU A 389 -7.23 14.36 3.15
N PHE A 390 -6.23 13.58 3.55
CA PHE A 390 -6.45 12.22 4.02
C PHE A 390 -7.20 12.18 5.35
N GLU A 391 -6.95 13.11 6.25
CA GLU A 391 -7.66 13.17 7.54
C GLU A 391 -9.16 13.44 7.35
N VAL A 392 -9.50 14.39 6.47
CA VAL A 392 -10.90 14.64 6.13
C VAL A 392 -11.53 13.42 5.46
N PHE A 393 -10.83 12.81 4.49
CA PHE A 393 -11.31 11.63 3.79
C PHE A 393 -11.52 10.44 4.73
N GLU A 394 -10.56 10.15 5.62
CA GLU A 394 -10.66 9.06 6.61
C GLU A 394 -11.76 9.29 7.63
N GLY A 395 -11.96 10.54 8.05
CA GLY A 395 -13.08 10.91 8.93
C GLY A 395 -14.43 10.60 8.29
N LEU A 396 -14.59 10.97 7.02
CA LEU A 396 -15.80 10.67 6.23
C LEU A 396 -15.98 9.17 6.02
N LEU A 397 -14.91 8.44 5.69
CA LEU A 397 -14.94 6.99 5.52
C LEU A 397 -15.35 6.27 6.82
N THR A 398 -14.73 6.66 7.93
CA THR A 398 -15.04 6.09 9.25
C THR A 398 -16.49 6.33 9.61
N ALA A 399 -16.97 7.56 9.44
CA ALA A 399 -18.37 7.92 9.72
C ALA A 399 -19.35 7.08 8.86
N ARG A 400 -19.03 6.84 7.58
CA ARG A 400 -19.84 6.00 6.70
C ARG A 400 -19.87 4.54 7.14
N ILE A 401 -18.73 3.98 7.52
CA ILE A 401 -18.65 2.61 8.03
C ILE A 401 -19.42 2.47 9.33
N GLU A 402 -19.30 3.42 10.25
CA GLU A 402 -20.04 3.42 11.52
C GLU A 402 -21.54 3.56 11.31
N GLN A 403 -21.96 4.42 10.40
CA GLN A 403 -23.37 4.57 10.03
C GLN A 403 -23.93 3.26 9.45
N ALA A 404 -23.18 2.61 8.54
CA ALA A 404 -23.59 1.34 7.97
C ALA A 404 -23.68 0.23 9.03
N ARG A 405 -22.75 0.21 9.99
CA ARG A 405 -22.81 -0.72 11.13
C ARG A 405 -24.01 -0.46 12.02
N ALA A 406 -24.29 0.81 12.33
CA ALA A 406 -25.41 1.19 13.19
C ALA A 406 -26.78 0.88 12.54
N SER A 407 -26.87 0.98 11.21
CA SER A 407 -28.09 0.64 10.45
C SER A 407 -28.22 -0.86 10.11
N GLY A 408 -27.20 -1.67 10.41
CA GLY A 408 -27.17 -3.08 10.03
C GLY A 408 -26.96 -3.34 8.54
N SER A 409 -26.64 -2.29 7.76
CA SER A 409 -26.37 -2.39 6.31
C SER A 409 -24.88 -2.60 6.00
N TYR A 410 -24.03 -2.72 7.02
CA TYR A 410 -22.62 -3.02 6.81
C TYR A 410 -22.46 -4.43 6.25
N GLU A 411 -21.98 -4.54 5.03
CA GLU A 411 -21.67 -5.83 4.42
C GLU A 411 -20.47 -6.44 5.13
N VAL A 412 -20.76 -7.24 6.12
CA VAL A 412 -19.79 -8.17 6.71
C VAL A 412 -19.79 -9.38 5.81
N GLY A 413 -18.74 -9.66 5.07
CA GLY A 413 -18.64 -10.85 4.22
C GLY A 413 -19.07 -12.13 4.98
N LEU A 414 -18.24 -13.12 5.21
CA LEU A 414 -18.58 -14.26 6.07
C LEU A 414 -18.47 -13.86 7.55
N GLU A 415 -19.58 -13.87 8.26
CA GLU A 415 -19.63 -13.68 9.71
C GLU A 415 -19.54 -15.03 10.41
N THR A 416 -18.65 -15.15 11.40
CA THR A 416 -18.65 -16.32 12.27
C THR A 416 -19.81 -16.18 13.25
N LEU A 417 -20.87 -16.93 13.03
CA LEU A 417 -21.97 -16.99 13.97
C LEU A 417 -21.47 -17.61 15.29
N GLN A 418 -21.57 -16.86 16.37
CA GLN A 418 -21.31 -17.37 17.71
C GLN A 418 -22.63 -17.72 18.37
N ALA A 419 -22.70 -18.91 18.95
CA ALA A 419 -23.85 -19.34 19.73
C ALA A 419 -23.39 -20.37 20.76
N GLU A 420 -24.25 -20.67 21.76
CA GLU A 420 -24.01 -21.74 22.73
C GLU A 420 -23.99 -23.11 22.04
N SER A 421 -24.89 -23.31 21.07
CA SER A 421 -24.91 -24.49 20.24
C SER A 421 -25.58 -24.27 18.89
N PHE A 422 -25.20 -25.09 17.90
CA PHE A 422 -25.82 -25.17 16.58
C PHE A 422 -26.29 -26.57 16.29
N ARG A 423 -27.47 -26.71 15.71
CA ARG A 423 -28.01 -28.00 15.22
C ARG A 423 -28.53 -27.83 13.80
N ILE A 424 -28.03 -28.61 12.85
CA ILE A 424 -28.57 -28.67 11.50
C ILE A 424 -29.89 -29.47 11.57
N VAL A 425 -31.00 -28.81 11.26
CA VAL A 425 -32.34 -29.39 11.28
C VAL A 425 -32.88 -29.72 9.89
N GLY A 426 -32.23 -29.17 8.85
CA GLY A 426 -32.57 -29.46 7.45
C GLY A 426 -31.40 -29.27 6.53
N ARG A 427 -31.33 -30.09 5.48
CA ARG A 427 -30.34 -30.00 4.41
C ARG A 427 -31.01 -30.28 3.07
N THR A 428 -31.02 -29.27 2.18
CA THR A 428 -31.59 -29.42 0.83
C THR A 428 -30.49 -29.16 -0.20
N PRO A 429 -30.11 -30.17 -1.01
CA PRO A 429 -29.16 -29.97 -2.11
C PRO A 429 -29.73 -28.98 -3.14
N ILE A 430 -29.00 -27.90 -3.45
CA ILE A 430 -29.38 -26.91 -4.47
C ILE A 430 -28.72 -27.25 -5.81
N TYR A 431 -27.49 -27.78 -5.75
CA TYR A 431 -26.70 -28.10 -6.92
C TYR A 431 -25.75 -29.25 -6.61
N THR A 432 -25.62 -30.17 -7.58
CA THR A 432 -24.62 -31.25 -7.54
C THR A 432 -23.74 -31.15 -8.75
N HIS A 433 -22.43 -31.04 -8.57
CA HIS A 433 -21.47 -30.94 -9.66
C HIS A 433 -21.41 -32.28 -10.42
N PRO A 434 -21.68 -32.29 -11.76
CA PRO A 434 -21.85 -33.54 -12.50
C PRO A 434 -20.57 -34.38 -12.61
N GLY A 435 -19.37 -33.73 -12.57
CA GLY A 435 -18.09 -34.42 -12.72
C GLY A 435 -17.49 -34.94 -11.39
N THR A 436 -17.79 -34.30 -10.25
CA THR A 436 -17.16 -34.59 -8.96
C THR A 436 -18.14 -35.09 -7.91
N GLY A 437 -19.46 -34.99 -8.15
CA GLY A 437 -20.48 -35.27 -7.16
C GLY A 437 -20.58 -34.32 -5.96
N ALA A 438 -19.76 -33.25 -5.96
CA ALA A 438 -19.74 -32.22 -4.91
C ALA A 438 -21.09 -31.48 -4.87
N GLN A 439 -21.67 -31.34 -3.68
CA GLN A 439 -22.99 -30.73 -3.48
C GLN A 439 -22.90 -29.35 -2.83
N THR A 440 -23.65 -28.42 -3.40
CA THR A 440 -24.04 -27.17 -2.71
C THR A 440 -25.40 -27.39 -2.09
N ALA A 441 -25.53 -27.17 -0.79
CA ALA A 441 -26.76 -27.42 -0.05
C ALA A 441 -27.20 -26.19 0.75
N LEU A 442 -28.50 -25.95 0.81
CA LEU A 442 -29.13 -25.05 1.76
C LEU A 442 -29.27 -25.79 3.10
N LEU A 443 -28.73 -25.19 4.16
CA LEU A 443 -28.83 -25.72 5.52
C LEU A 443 -29.82 -24.89 6.33
N THR A 444 -30.77 -25.55 6.97
CA THR A 444 -31.58 -24.95 8.03
C THR A 444 -30.93 -25.23 9.37
N ILE A 445 -30.60 -24.18 10.13
CA ILE A 445 -29.87 -24.31 11.39
C ILE A 445 -30.73 -23.80 12.53
N GLU A 446 -30.85 -24.57 13.58
CA GLU A 446 -31.34 -24.15 14.88
C GLU A 446 -30.14 -23.61 15.69
N ARG A 447 -30.23 -22.35 16.14
CA ARG A 447 -29.20 -21.69 16.91
C ARG A 447 -29.69 -21.38 18.31
N LYS A 448 -28.94 -21.79 19.34
CA LYS A 448 -29.15 -21.37 20.72
C LYS A 448 -28.14 -20.34 21.12
N ASP A 449 -28.62 -19.17 21.49
CA ASP A 449 -27.78 -18.07 21.99
C ASP A 449 -27.89 -18.01 23.52
N ARG A 450 -26.75 -17.86 24.19
CA ARG A 450 -26.74 -17.60 25.62
C ARG A 450 -27.15 -16.13 25.82
N LEU A 451 -28.27 -15.95 26.49
CA LEU A 451 -28.66 -14.61 26.94
C LEU A 451 -27.72 -14.18 28.07
N VAL A 452 -26.80 -13.27 27.76
CA VAL A 452 -26.00 -12.58 28.76
C VAL A 452 -26.79 -11.35 29.19
N PRO A 453 -27.35 -11.30 30.38
CA PRO A 453 -28.05 -10.10 30.85
C PRO A 453 -27.05 -8.97 30.96
N LEU A 454 -27.46 -7.77 30.50
CA LEU A 454 -26.70 -6.56 30.76
C LEU A 454 -26.50 -6.38 32.26
N SER A 455 -25.31 -5.96 32.69
CA SER A 455 -25.13 -5.53 34.07
C SER A 455 -26.06 -4.32 34.39
N LEU A 456 -26.46 -4.16 35.64
CA LEU A 456 -27.30 -3.04 36.04
C LEU A 456 -26.64 -1.70 35.68
N ALA A 457 -25.31 -1.59 35.80
CA ALA A 457 -24.53 -0.40 35.48
C ALA A 457 -24.60 -0.09 33.97
N ASP A 458 -24.41 -1.08 33.11
CA ASP A 458 -24.48 -0.92 31.65
C ASP A 458 -25.93 -0.65 31.20
N ALA A 459 -26.92 -1.23 31.87
CA ALA A 459 -28.33 -1.00 31.59
C ALA A 459 -28.74 0.46 31.93
N LEU A 460 -28.28 0.98 33.06
CA LEU A 460 -28.49 2.36 33.46
C LEU A 460 -27.78 3.33 32.52
N ALA A 461 -26.51 3.11 32.21
CA ALA A 461 -25.75 3.93 31.26
C ALA A 461 -26.40 3.94 29.86
N THR A 462 -26.94 2.81 29.42
CA THR A 462 -27.67 2.74 28.15
C THR A 462 -29.01 3.45 28.17
N ALA A 463 -29.71 3.45 29.31
CA ALA A 463 -30.96 4.16 29.47
C ALA A 463 -30.76 5.67 29.51
N ASP A 464 -29.75 6.17 30.27
CA ASP A 464 -29.45 7.60 30.43
C ASP A 464 -28.91 8.22 29.14
N GLY A 465 -28.02 7.55 28.44
CA GLY A 465 -27.40 8.09 27.23
C GLY A 465 -28.30 8.17 25.98
N ARG A 466 -29.49 7.54 26.00
CA ARG A 466 -30.41 7.45 24.85
C ARG A 466 -31.88 7.75 25.16
N GLY A 467 -32.16 8.34 26.28
CA GLY A 467 -33.55 8.66 26.69
C GLY A 467 -34.44 7.42 26.85
N GLY A 468 -33.84 6.30 27.21
CA GLY A 468 -34.53 5.04 27.47
C GLY A 468 -35.09 4.99 28.91
N LYS A 469 -36.00 4.04 29.18
CA LYS A 469 -36.50 3.73 30.54
C LYS A 469 -36.18 2.28 30.89
N LEU A 470 -35.61 2.08 32.06
CA LEU A 470 -35.48 0.77 32.64
C LEU A 470 -36.84 0.31 33.19
N LEU A 471 -37.34 -0.81 32.74
CA LEU A 471 -38.58 -1.42 33.19
C LEU A 471 -38.27 -2.72 33.87
N VAL A 472 -38.92 -3.02 35.01
CA VAL A 472 -38.80 -4.30 35.72
C VAL A 472 -40.15 -4.95 35.73
N ASN A 473 -40.23 -6.21 35.32
CA ASN A 473 -41.43 -6.98 35.37
C ASN A 473 -41.73 -7.37 36.81
N ALA A 474 -42.88 -6.88 37.33
CA ALA A 474 -43.27 -7.04 38.73
C ALA A 474 -43.45 -8.46 39.17
N LYS A 475 -43.76 -9.41 38.22
CA LYS A 475 -43.97 -10.82 38.55
C LYS A 475 -42.72 -11.66 38.48
N THR A 476 -41.82 -11.37 37.55
CA THR A 476 -40.63 -12.20 37.26
C THR A 476 -39.33 -11.58 37.71
N GLY A 477 -39.30 -10.30 38.10
CA GLY A 477 -38.10 -9.55 38.46
C GLY A 477 -37.16 -9.25 37.27
N LYS A 478 -37.52 -9.70 36.05
CA LYS A 478 -36.68 -9.49 34.87
C LYS A 478 -36.73 -8.05 34.42
N ALA A 479 -35.55 -7.43 34.19
CA ALA A 479 -35.43 -6.06 33.71
C ALA A 479 -35.32 -6.02 32.18
N ALA A 480 -35.84 -4.91 31.59
CA ALA A 480 -35.72 -4.63 30.15
C ALA A 480 -35.59 -3.11 29.96
N ILE A 481 -34.87 -2.70 28.92
CA ILE A 481 -34.73 -1.29 28.55
C ILE A 481 -35.75 -0.99 27.45
N ARG A 482 -36.68 -0.06 27.74
CA ARG A 482 -37.59 0.49 26.72
C ARG A 482 -36.86 1.63 26.00
N ARG A 483 -36.59 1.46 24.71
CA ARG A 483 -36.12 2.54 23.85
C ARG A 483 -37.29 3.26 23.21
N ARG A 484 -37.21 4.60 23.04
CA ARG A 484 -38.13 5.30 22.14
C ARG A 484 -37.87 4.83 20.73
N ALA A 485 -38.83 4.27 20.04
CA ALA A 485 -38.78 4.10 18.60
C ALA A 485 -38.58 5.48 17.95
N ARG A 486 -37.62 5.65 17.05
CA ARG A 486 -37.63 6.77 16.13
C ARG A 486 -38.91 6.61 15.31
N SER A 487 -39.78 7.62 15.34
CA SER A 487 -40.83 7.73 14.34
C SER A 487 -40.11 7.85 12.98
N VAL A 488 -40.29 6.87 12.12
CA VAL A 488 -40.11 7.05 10.70
C VAL A 488 -41.23 7.97 10.30
N THR A 489 -40.95 9.24 10.16
CA THR A 489 -41.83 10.14 9.42
C THR A 489 -41.60 9.79 7.96
N ASP A 490 -42.58 9.13 7.36
CA ASP A 490 -42.76 9.11 5.92
C ASP A 490 -42.93 10.59 5.50
N ASP A 491 -41.87 11.16 4.93
CA ASP A 491 -41.99 12.37 4.12
C ASP A 491 -41.88 11.89 2.66
N ASP A 492 -43.01 11.46 2.15
CA ASP A 492 -43.35 11.57 0.73
C ASP A 492 -43.70 13.03 0.47
N GLY A 493 -42.85 13.70 -0.33
CA GLY A 493 -43.07 15.06 -0.80
C GLY A 493 -41.91 15.50 -1.68
#